data_8175171c0f9213e5d62f9296dcd8f324
#
_entry.id   8175171c0f9213e5d62f9296dcd8f324
#
_cell.length_a   1.000
_cell.length_b   1.000
_cell.length_c   1.000
_cell.angle_alpha   90.00
_cell.angle_beta   90.00
_cell.angle_gamma   90.00
#
_symmetry.space_group_name_H-M   'P 1'
#
loop_
_entity.id
_entity.type
_entity.pdbx_description
1 polymer ?
#
loop_
_entity_poly.entity_id
_entity_poly.type
_entity_poly.pdbx_seq_one_letter_code
_entity_poly.pdbx_strand_id
1 'polypeptide(L)'
;MTARILDGKAAAAQIKAELAERVAALAARGVVPGIGTVLVGADPASQLYVGMKHRQSEAIGMNSIQRELPADATQAEVEAVIDELNADPACHGYIVQLPLPKHLDTDAILERIDPAKDADGLHPTNLGRLVLNVNAPIHTPLPCTPRGVIELLLRSDYDLKGKHVVVVGRGVTIGRPIGLLLTRRDINATVTQVHTGTPDMSPYLREADVIVAGAGVKHLIRAEDVKPGAAVLDVGVTREDDPETGRSRVYGDVDPAVAEVAGWISPNPGGVGPMTVALLMTNVVEAAERAVA
;
A
#
# COMPACT_ATOMS: atom_id res chain seq x y z
N MET A 1 -21.69 -13.51 16.07
CA MET A 1 -20.47 -14.32 15.82
C MET A 1 -19.32 -13.35 15.75
N THR A 2 -18.20 -13.62 16.40
CA THR A 2 -17.03 -12.72 16.32
C THR A 2 -16.35 -12.93 14.96
N ALA A 3 -16.09 -11.85 14.24
CA ALA A 3 -15.42 -11.89 12.94
C ALA A 3 -14.05 -12.60 13.02
N ARG A 4 -13.69 -13.33 11.98
CA ARG A 4 -12.31 -13.84 11.80
C ARG A 4 -11.37 -12.66 11.54
N ILE A 5 -10.21 -12.69 12.18
CA ILE A 5 -9.21 -11.62 12.02
C ILE A 5 -8.39 -11.87 10.76
N LEU A 6 -8.35 -10.88 9.88
CA LEU A 6 -7.40 -10.78 8.78
C LEU A 6 -6.08 -10.22 9.33
N ASP A 7 -5.21 -11.12 9.81
CA ASP A 7 -3.96 -10.75 10.49
C ASP A 7 -2.88 -10.32 9.49
N GLY A 8 -2.81 -9.02 9.22
CA GLY A 8 -1.83 -8.46 8.30
C GLY A 8 -0.39 -8.54 8.82
N LYS A 9 -0.18 -8.61 10.14
CA LYS A 9 1.17 -8.80 10.70
C LYS A 9 1.68 -10.20 10.39
N ALA A 10 0.86 -11.22 10.60
CA ALA A 10 1.21 -12.61 10.30
C ALA A 10 1.44 -12.81 8.79
N ALA A 11 0.54 -12.30 7.93
CA ALA A 11 0.67 -12.38 6.49
C ALA A 11 1.91 -11.63 5.97
N ALA A 12 2.20 -10.43 6.48
CA ALA A 12 3.41 -9.69 6.13
C ALA A 12 4.70 -10.40 6.59
N ALA A 13 4.66 -11.11 7.73
CA ALA A 13 5.80 -11.90 8.19
C ALA A 13 6.08 -13.08 7.24
N GLN A 14 5.04 -13.75 6.76
CA GLN A 14 5.18 -14.82 5.75
C GLN A 14 5.78 -14.28 4.44
N ILE A 15 5.25 -13.17 3.91
CA ILE A 15 5.81 -12.54 2.70
C ILE A 15 7.29 -12.20 2.89
N LYS A 16 7.67 -11.63 4.03
CA LYS A 16 9.06 -11.28 4.31
C LYS A 16 9.97 -12.51 4.40
N ALA A 17 9.49 -13.63 4.94
CA ALA A 17 10.25 -14.89 4.95
C ALA A 17 10.45 -15.41 3.51
N GLU A 18 9.41 -15.42 2.68
CA GLU A 18 9.49 -15.76 1.26
C GLU A 18 10.46 -14.85 0.50
N LEU A 19 10.44 -13.54 0.80
CA LEU A 19 11.36 -12.57 0.19
C LEU A 19 12.80 -12.79 0.62
N ALA A 20 13.06 -13.14 1.88
CA ALA A 20 14.42 -13.43 2.35
C ALA A 20 15.07 -14.57 1.57
N GLU A 21 14.33 -15.64 1.24
CA GLU A 21 14.80 -16.73 0.39
C GLU A 21 15.10 -16.25 -1.03
N ARG A 22 14.25 -15.42 -1.63
CA ARG A 22 14.45 -14.83 -2.96
C ARG A 22 15.66 -13.88 -2.99
N VAL A 23 15.83 -13.06 -1.96
CA VAL A 23 17.00 -12.17 -1.80
C VAL A 23 18.29 -13.00 -1.69
N ALA A 24 18.30 -14.07 -0.89
CA ALA A 24 19.47 -14.96 -0.78
C ALA A 24 19.81 -15.63 -2.12
N ALA A 25 18.80 -16.05 -2.90
CA ALA A 25 18.99 -16.61 -4.23
C ALA A 25 19.58 -15.60 -5.24
N LEU A 26 19.14 -14.33 -5.18
CA LEU A 26 19.71 -13.24 -5.98
C LEU A 26 21.14 -12.91 -5.56
N ALA A 27 21.43 -12.88 -4.26
CA ALA A 27 22.76 -12.61 -3.71
C ALA A 27 23.76 -13.70 -4.15
N ALA A 28 23.37 -14.98 -4.22
CA ALA A 28 24.17 -16.05 -4.76
C ALA A 28 24.52 -15.86 -6.25
N ARG A 29 23.76 -15.04 -6.98
CA ARG A 29 24.01 -14.64 -8.37
C ARG A 29 24.76 -13.29 -8.48
N GLY A 30 25.19 -12.72 -7.36
CA GLY A 30 25.92 -11.45 -7.28
C GLY A 30 25.04 -10.21 -7.29
N VAL A 31 23.71 -10.33 -7.09
CA VAL A 31 22.77 -9.22 -7.07
C VAL A 31 22.08 -9.13 -5.72
N VAL A 32 22.28 -8.03 -5.02
CA VAL A 32 21.57 -7.71 -3.77
C VAL A 32 20.51 -6.66 -4.05
N PRO A 33 19.20 -6.97 -3.89
CA PRO A 33 18.15 -5.98 -4.09
C PRO A 33 18.35 -4.75 -3.23
N GLY A 34 18.32 -3.56 -3.82
CA GLY A 34 18.49 -2.30 -3.12
C GLY A 34 17.20 -1.48 -3.11
N ILE A 35 16.74 -1.11 -1.92
CA ILE A 35 15.62 -0.20 -1.72
C ILE A 35 16.11 1.20 -1.39
N GLY A 36 15.65 2.19 -2.13
CA GLY A 36 15.92 3.60 -1.90
C GLY A 36 14.77 4.33 -1.19
N THR A 37 15.12 5.35 -0.41
CA THR A 37 14.15 6.34 0.07
C THR A 37 14.72 7.74 -0.06
N VAL A 38 13.88 8.67 -0.52
CA VAL A 38 14.17 10.12 -0.53
C VAL A 38 13.26 10.77 0.50
N LEU A 39 13.88 11.43 1.49
CA LEU A 39 13.20 12.20 2.53
C LEU A 39 13.58 13.66 2.41
N VAL A 40 12.63 14.56 2.31
CA VAL A 40 12.85 16.00 2.28
C VAL A 40 12.27 16.63 3.54
N GLY A 41 13.12 17.25 4.35
CA GLY A 41 12.75 17.80 5.64
C GLY A 41 12.87 16.80 6.79
N ALA A 42 12.43 17.23 7.98
CA ALA A 42 12.63 16.50 9.24
C ALA A 42 11.30 16.21 9.95
N ASP A 43 10.23 15.90 9.19
CA ASP A 43 8.97 15.48 9.80
C ASP A 43 9.16 14.18 10.60
N PRO A 44 8.89 14.18 11.94
CA PRO A 44 9.18 13.03 12.79
C PRO A 44 8.42 11.76 12.39
N ALA A 45 7.20 11.90 11.87
CA ALA A 45 6.42 10.76 11.42
C ALA A 45 7.04 10.13 10.16
N SER A 46 7.46 10.96 9.20
CA SER A 46 8.16 10.52 7.98
C SER A 46 9.48 9.82 8.29
N GLN A 47 10.28 10.39 9.22
CA GLN A 47 11.53 9.77 9.68
C GLN A 47 11.30 8.40 10.31
N LEU A 48 10.27 8.26 11.16
CA LEU A 48 9.91 6.98 11.79
C LEU A 48 9.54 5.93 10.74
N TYR A 49 8.72 6.30 9.74
CA TYR A 49 8.29 5.39 8.67
C TYR A 49 9.45 4.98 7.77
N VAL A 50 10.31 5.91 7.39
CA VAL A 50 11.52 5.62 6.61
C VAL A 50 12.42 4.67 7.38
N GLY A 51 12.73 4.98 8.64
CA GLY A 51 13.56 4.11 9.48
C GLY A 51 12.99 2.71 9.70
N MET A 52 11.66 2.58 9.75
CA MET A 52 11.01 1.27 9.85
C MET A 52 11.17 0.47 8.53
N LYS A 53 10.99 1.10 7.37
CA LYS A 53 11.16 0.46 6.05
C LYS A 53 12.58 -0.06 5.89
N HIS A 54 13.60 0.75 6.24
CA HIS A 54 15.00 0.36 6.15
C HIS A 54 15.34 -0.82 7.07
N ARG A 55 14.99 -0.75 8.35
CA ARG A 55 15.21 -1.88 9.27
C ARG A 55 14.57 -3.18 8.80
N GLN A 56 13.37 -3.10 8.21
CA GLN A 56 12.68 -4.29 7.72
C GLN A 56 13.30 -4.84 6.43
N SER A 57 13.79 -3.99 5.52
CA SER A 57 14.49 -4.42 4.30
C SER A 57 15.85 -5.05 4.62
N GLU A 58 16.62 -4.45 5.51
CA GLU A 58 17.90 -5.00 5.98
C GLU A 58 17.73 -6.36 6.66
N ALA A 59 16.65 -6.54 7.45
CA ALA A 59 16.35 -7.80 8.13
C ALA A 59 16.10 -8.98 7.17
N ILE A 60 15.76 -8.73 5.91
CA ILE A 60 15.61 -9.75 4.86
C ILE A 60 16.79 -9.77 3.87
N GLY A 61 17.88 -9.06 4.17
CA GLY A 61 19.11 -9.10 3.40
C GLY A 61 19.17 -8.12 2.21
N MET A 62 18.28 -7.14 2.13
CA MET A 62 18.33 -6.11 1.09
C MET A 62 19.30 -4.98 1.46
N ASN A 63 19.86 -4.32 0.46
CA ASN A 63 20.57 -3.06 0.65
C ASN A 63 19.61 -1.90 0.91
N SER A 64 20.02 -0.98 1.78
CA SER A 64 19.26 0.18 2.21
C SER A 64 19.96 1.46 1.75
N ILE A 65 19.31 2.25 0.90
CA ILE A 65 19.85 3.48 0.30
C ILE A 65 19.00 4.65 0.78
N GLN A 66 19.59 5.55 1.59
CA GLN A 66 18.87 6.70 2.14
C GLN A 66 19.39 7.98 1.53
N ARG A 67 18.48 8.86 1.13
CA ARG A 67 18.79 10.22 0.69
C ARG A 67 17.93 11.19 1.49
N GLU A 68 18.59 12.01 2.30
CA GLU A 68 17.92 13.02 3.11
C GLU A 68 18.33 14.40 2.62
N LEU A 69 17.33 15.24 2.36
CA LEU A 69 17.52 16.62 1.95
C LEU A 69 16.90 17.55 3.01
N PRO A 70 17.45 18.77 3.17
CA PRO A 70 16.87 19.75 4.07
C PRO A 70 15.48 20.21 3.62
N ALA A 71 14.69 20.77 4.55
CA ALA A 71 13.32 21.17 4.27
C ALA A 71 13.20 22.33 3.24
N ASP A 72 14.27 23.07 3.05
CA ASP A 72 14.37 24.18 2.08
C ASP A 72 15.08 23.77 0.78
N ALA A 73 15.31 22.46 0.57
CA ALA A 73 15.85 21.95 -0.68
C ALA A 73 15.04 22.42 -1.88
N THR A 74 15.73 22.84 -2.91
CA THR A 74 15.09 23.29 -4.16
C THR A 74 14.54 22.11 -4.99
N GLN A 75 13.62 22.40 -5.89
CA GLN A 75 13.11 21.43 -6.85
C GLN A 75 14.26 20.71 -7.59
N ALA A 76 15.22 21.46 -8.08
CA ALA A 76 16.37 20.94 -8.84
C ALA A 76 17.27 20.00 -8.01
N GLU A 77 17.45 20.28 -6.70
CA GLU A 77 18.22 19.41 -5.83
C GLU A 77 17.51 18.08 -5.57
N VAL A 78 16.20 18.10 -5.38
CA VAL A 78 15.40 16.87 -5.23
C VAL A 78 15.42 16.06 -6.53
N GLU A 79 15.23 16.71 -7.67
CA GLU A 79 15.27 16.06 -8.99
C GLU A 79 16.65 15.46 -9.29
N ALA A 80 17.74 16.10 -8.90
CA ALA A 80 19.08 15.56 -9.06
C ALA A 80 19.30 14.27 -8.28
N VAL A 81 18.76 14.18 -7.05
CA VAL A 81 18.79 12.95 -6.23
C VAL A 81 17.97 11.84 -6.89
N ILE A 82 16.83 12.18 -7.52
CA ILE A 82 16.01 11.20 -8.25
C ILE A 82 16.79 10.68 -9.48
N ASP A 83 17.44 11.57 -10.23
CA ASP A 83 18.26 11.17 -11.39
C ASP A 83 19.44 10.27 -10.98
N GLU A 84 20.08 10.57 -9.83
CA GLU A 84 21.11 9.70 -9.24
C GLU A 84 20.56 8.29 -8.96
N LEU A 85 19.41 8.18 -8.27
CA LEU A 85 18.79 6.89 -7.96
C LEU A 85 18.28 6.16 -9.21
N ASN A 86 17.80 6.89 -10.21
CA ASN A 86 17.42 6.31 -11.49
C ASN A 86 18.63 5.68 -12.20
N ALA A 87 19.79 6.31 -12.11
CA ALA A 87 21.03 5.84 -12.74
C ALA A 87 21.79 4.79 -11.92
N ASP A 88 21.52 4.69 -10.60
CA ASP A 88 22.25 3.78 -9.70
C ASP A 88 21.83 2.31 -9.94
N PRO A 89 22.74 1.44 -10.43
CA PRO A 89 22.44 0.01 -10.63
C PRO A 89 22.22 -0.76 -9.32
N ALA A 90 22.68 -0.23 -8.17
CA ALA A 90 22.44 -0.84 -6.87
C ALA A 90 21.05 -0.51 -6.31
N CYS A 91 20.37 0.50 -6.85
CA CYS A 91 19.00 0.87 -6.50
C CYS A 91 18.02 0.19 -7.46
N HIS A 92 17.29 -0.83 -7.00
CA HIS A 92 16.32 -1.56 -7.81
C HIS A 92 14.91 -1.00 -7.69
N GLY A 93 14.63 -0.23 -6.66
CA GLY A 93 13.39 0.51 -6.50
C GLY A 93 13.47 1.46 -5.32
N TYR A 94 12.75 2.58 -5.40
CA TYR A 94 12.77 3.58 -4.35
C TYR A 94 11.44 4.33 -4.24
N ILE A 95 11.28 5.06 -3.16
CA ILE A 95 10.15 5.94 -2.91
C ILE A 95 10.63 7.34 -2.56
N VAL A 96 9.81 8.31 -2.90
CA VAL A 96 9.87 9.66 -2.31
C VAL A 96 8.85 9.71 -1.18
N GLN A 97 9.34 9.91 0.05
CA GLN A 97 8.47 9.92 1.22
C GLN A 97 7.60 11.18 1.25
N LEU A 98 6.30 10.98 1.23
CA LEU A 98 5.31 12.06 1.32
C LEU A 98 4.89 12.33 2.77
N PRO A 99 4.45 13.57 3.09
CA PRO A 99 4.32 14.71 2.20
C PRO A 99 5.65 15.43 1.95
N LEU A 100 5.78 16.04 0.77
CA LEU A 100 6.88 16.97 0.48
C LEU A 100 6.58 18.40 0.99
N PRO A 101 7.61 19.24 1.23
CA PRO A 101 7.44 20.65 1.48
C PRO A 101 6.60 21.35 0.38
N LYS A 102 5.72 22.29 0.78
CA LYS A 102 4.72 22.90 -0.11
C LYS A 102 5.27 23.69 -1.32
N HIS A 103 6.54 24.09 -1.28
CA HIS A 103 7.19 24.82 -2.38
C HIS A 103 7.67 23.90 -3.51
N LEU A 104 7.62 22.58 -3.31
CA LEU A 104 8.01 21.58 -4.30
C LEU A 104 6.79 21.12 -5.11
N ASP A 105 6.98 20.93 -6.40
CA ASP A 105 6.01 20.30 -7.29
C ASP A 105 6.09 18.77 -7.10
N THR A 106 5.19 18.25 -6.26
CA THR A 106 5.16 16.83 -5.92
C THR A 106 4.89 15.96 -7.14
N ASP A 107 4.01 16.38 -8.04
CA ASP A 107 3.63 15.59 -9.20
C ASP A 107 4.81 15.47 -10.18
N ALA A 108 5.48 16.57 -10.47
CA ALA A 108 6.69 16.57 -11.30
C ALA A 108 7.81 15.68 -10.71
N ILE A 109 7.99 15.72 -9.39
CA ILE A 109 8.97 14.88 -8.69
C ILE A 109 8.63 13.40 -8.81
N LEU A 110 7.37 13.02 -8.59
CA LEU A 110 6.95 11.63 -8.67
C LEU A 110 6.97 11.08 -10.11
N GLU A 111 6.62 11.91 -11.09
CA GLU A 111 6.70 11.54 -12.52
C GLU A 111 8.14 11.38 -13.03
N ARG A 112 9.13 11.96 -12.34
CA ARG A 112 10.55 11.82 -12.68
C ARG A 112 11.15 10.47 -12.27
N ILE A 113 10.50 9.73 -11.39
CA ILE A 113 10.92 8.39 -10.98
C ILE A 113 10.94 7.48 -12.22
N ASP A 114 12.00 6.69 -12.41
CA ASP A 114 11.97 5.64 -13.43
C ASP A 114 10.83 4.66 -13.13
N PRO A 115 9.85 4.47 -14.02
CA PRO A 115 8.75 3.53 -13.82
C PRO A 115 9.18 2.11 -13.45
N ALA A 116 10.37 1.67 -13.85
CA ALA A 116 10.92 0.37 -13.49
C ALA A 116 11.37 0.31 -12.02
N LYS A 117 11.67 1.48 -11.41
CA LYS A 117 12.13 1.64 -10.03
C LYS A 117 11.08 2.23 -9.09
N ASP A 118 9.84 2.43 -9.56
CA ASP A 118 8.70 2.89 -8.78
C ASP A 118 8.29 1.81 -7.76
N ALA A 119 8.83 1.87 -6.55
CA ALA A 119 8.57 0.85 -5.55
C ALA A 119 7.15 0.89 -4.98
N ASP A 120 6.47 2.04 -4.97
CA ASP A 120 5.07 2.17 -4.53
C ASP A 120 4.05 1.67 -5.57
N GLY A 121 4.45 1.57 -6.85
CA GLY A 121 3.59 1.14 -7.95
C GLY A 121 2.53 2.17 -8.35
N LEU A 122 2.78 3.45 -8.08
CA LEU A 122 1.82 4.54 -8.32
C LEU A 122 2.22 5.46 -9.48
N HIS A 123 3.35 5.22 -10.13
CA HIS A 123 3.77 6.00 -11.29
C HIS A 123 2.73 5.93 -12.42
N PRO A 124 2.39 7.07 -13.09
CA PRO A 124 1.34 7.11 -14.12
C PRO A 124 1.53 6.07 -15.23
N THR A 125 2.77 5.81 -15.65
CA THR A 125 3.09 4.77 -16.65
C THR A 125 2.72 3.37 -16.15
N ASN A 126 2.99 3.02 -14.88
CA ASN A 126 2.67 1.71 -14.31
C ASN A 126 1.16 1.54 -14.13
N LEU A 127 0.47 2.57 -13.66
CA LEU A 127 -0.99 2.59 -13.57
C LEU A 127 -1.64 2.48 -14.95
N GLY A 128 -1.12 3.18 -15.96
CA GLY A 128 -1.59 3.08 -17.34
C GLY A 128 -1.41 1.66 -17.92
N ARG A 129 -0.26 1.02 -17.67
CA ARG A 129 -0.02 -0.37 -18.04
C ARG A 129 -0.96 -1.34 -17.33
N LEU A 130 -1.29 -1.09 -16.06
CA LEU A 130 -2.26 -1.88 -15.31
C LEU A 130 -3.67 -1.74 -15.89
N VAL A 131 -4.09 -0.54 -16.28
CA VAL A 131 -5.38 -0.31 -16.96
C VAL A 131 -5.51 -1.15 -18.24
N LEU A 132 -4.43 -1.27 -19.01
CA LEU A 132 -4.41 -2.03 -20.27
C LEU A 132 -4.27 -3.55 -20.06
N ASN A 133 -3.97 -4.01 -18.84
CA ASN A 133 -3.66 -5.40 -18.55
C ASN A 133 -4.76 -6.09 -17.73
N VAL A 134 -5.69 -6.73 -18.41
CA VAL A 134 -6.80 -7.48 -17.77
C VAL A 134 -6.44 -8.94 -17.49
N ASN A 135 -5.49 -9.53 -18.24
CA ASN A 135 -5.27 -10.99 -18.22
C ASN A 135 -3.82 -11.45 -18.34
N ALA A 136 -2.94 -10.64 -18.95
CA ALA A 136 -1.55 -11.02 -19.14
C ALA A 136 -0.75 -10.94 -17.82
N PRO A 137 0.39 -11.66 -17.67
CA PRO A 137 1.28 -11.48 -16.54
C PRO A 137 1.67 -10.00 -16.35
N ILE A 138 1.82 -9.60 -15.13
CA ILE A 138 2.21 -8.22 -14.79
C ILE A 138 3.72 -8.20 -14.58
N HIS A 139 4.39 -7.34 -15.34
CA HIS A 139 5.84 -7.16 -15.30
C HIS A 139 6.26 -5.77 -14.79
N THR A 140 5.32 -5.03 -14.23
CA THR A 140 5.55 -3.69 -13.67
C THR A 140 5.26 -3.68 -12.17
N PRO A 141 5.86 -2.75 -11.41
CA PRO A 141 5.46 -2.55 -10.03
C PRO A 141 3.96 -2.35 -9.89
N LEU A 142 3.38 -2.93 -8.85
CA LEU A 142 1.95 -2.82 -8.55
C LEU A 142 1.72 -1.92 -7.35
N PRO A 143 0.58 -1.18 -7.30
CA PRO A 143 0.21 -0.38 -6.14
C PRO A 143 0.23 -1.22 -4.86
N CYS A 144 1.12 -0.85 -3.91
CA CYS A 144 1.41 -1.67 -2.74
C CYS A 144 0.18 -1.91 -1.86
N THR A 145 -0.57 -0.86 -1.52
CA THR A 145 -1.75 -0.98 -0.64
C THR A 145 -2.88 -1.78 -1.28
N PRO A 146 -3.28 -1.54 -2.53
CA PRO A 146 -4.24 -2.37 -3.26
C PRO A 146 -3.84 -3.84 -3.35
N ARG A 147 -2.60 -4.11 -3.73
CA ARG A 147 -2.04 -5.47 -3.76
C ARG A 147 -2.07 -6.11 -2.37
N GLY A 148 -1.73 -5.33 -1.32
CA GLY A 148 -1.74 -5.79 0.06
C GLY A 148 -3.12 -6.18 0.57
N VAL A 149 -4.19 -5.48 0.17
CA VAL A 149 -5.58 -5.84 0.47
C VAL A 149 -5.93 -7.19 -0.14
N ILE A 150 -5.61 -7.39 -1.42
CA ILE A 150 -5.90 -8.63 -2.15
C ILE A 150 -5.10 -9.81 -1.57
N GLU A 151 -3.79 -9.63 -1.39
CA GLU A 151 -2.91 -10.64 -0.81
C GLU A 151 -3.36 -11.07 0.61
N LEU A 152 -3.81 -10.12 1.42
CA LEU A 152 -4.30 -10.42 2.77
C LEU A 152 -5.53 -11.33 2.73
N LEU A 153 -6.47 -11.06 1.83
CA LEU A 153 -7.65 -11.90 1.62
C LEU A 153 -7.27 -13.29 1.10
N LEU A 154 -6.46 -13.37 0.05
CA LEU A 154 -6.05 -14.64 -0.56
C LEU A 154 -5.25 -15.52 0.41
N ARG A 155 -4.34 -14.94 1.19
CA ARG A 155 -3.56 -15.65 2.22
C ARG A 155 -4.41 -16.08 3.44
N SER A 156 -5.61 -15.53 3.55
CA SER A 156 -6.61 -15.94 4.54
C SER A 156 -7.64 -16.93 3.97
N ASP A 157 -7.37 -17.54 2.81
CA ASP A 157 -8.26 -18.46 2.09
C ASP A 157 -9.62 -17.85 1.74
N TYR A 158 -9.67 -16.52 1.52
CA TYR A 158 -10.88 -15.84 1.08
C TYR A 158 -10.94 -15.76 -0.45
N ASP A 159 -11.91 -16.42 -1.06
CA ASP A 159 -12.11 -16.39 -2.50
C ASP A 159 -12.83 -15.10 -2.93
N LEU A 160 -12.16 -14.33 -3.80
CA LEU A 160 -12.68 -13.08 -4.36
C LEU A 160 -13.49 -13.27 -5.65
N LYS A 161 -13.42 -14.45 -6.27
CA LYS A 161 -14.08 -14.71 -7.55
C LYS A 161 -15.59 -14.54 -7.45
N GLY A 162 -16.13 -13.65 -8.28
CA GLY A 162 -17.56 -13.35 -8.33
C GLY A 162 -18.08 -12.52 -7.14
N LYS A 163 -17.23 -12.13 -6.20
CA LYS A 163 -17.62 -11.29 -5.05
C LYS A 163 -17.93 -9.87 -5.45
N HIS A 164 -18.91 -9.27 -4.80
CA HIS A 164 -19.17 -7.84 -4.88
C HIS A 164 -18.32 -7.09 -3.86
N VAL A 165 -17.37 -6.33 -4.35
CA VAL A 165 -16.45 -5.51 -3.54
C VAL A 165 -16.88 -4.05 -3.60
N VAL A 166 -17.18 -3.45 -2.46
CA VAL A 166 -17.45 -2.01 -2.36
C VAL A 166 -16.22 -1.31 -1.82
N VAL A 167 -15.69 -0.38 -2.60
CA VAL A 167 -14.53 0.44 -2.27
C VAL A 167 -15.00 1.82 -1.82
N VAL A 168 -14.73 2.17 -0.56
CA VAL A 168 -15.11 3.47 0.01
C VAL A 168 -13.91 4.40 -0.04
N GLY A 169 -14.02 5.44 -0.87
CA GLY A 169 -12.96 6.39 -1.14
C GLY A 169 -12.48 6.36 -2.59
N ARG A 170 -11.83 7.43 -3.04
CA ARG A 170 -11.29 7.59 -4.40
C ARG A 170 -9.88 8.19 -4.42
N GLY A 171 -9.13 8.02 -3.34
CA GLY A 171 -7.73 8.42 -3.25
C GLY A 171 -6.84 7.63 -4.20
N VAL A 172 -5.72 8.24 -4.60
CA VAL A 172 -4.78 7.64 -5.57
C VAL A 172 -4.05 6.42 -5.00
N THR A 173 -3.87 6.37 -3.69
CA THR A 173 -3.13 5.29 -3.01
C THR A 173 -3.90 3.97 -2.98
N ILE A 174 -5.24 4.00 -2.83
CA ILE A 174 -6.07 2.81 -2.69
C ILE A 174 -7.33 2.85 -3.55
N GLY A 175 -8.15 3.89 -3.42
CA GLY A 175 -9.49 3.92 -3.99
C GLY A 175 -9.50 3.82 -5.52
N ARG A 176 -8.61 4.55 -6.20
CA ARG A 176 -8.50 4.51 -7.66
C ARG A 176 -7.89 3.21 -8.19
N PRO A 177 -6.73 2.76 -7.73
CA PRO A 177 -6.04 1.62 -8.34
C PRO A 177 -6.59 0.24 -7.96
N ILE A 178 -7.26 0.09 -6.81
CA ILE A 178 -7.69 -1.24 -6.35
C ILE A 178 -8.70 -1.91 -7.30
N GLY A 179 -9.60 -1.15 -7.90
CA GLY A 179 -10.56 -1.66 -8.86
C GLY A 179 -9.92 -2.30 -10.09
N LEU A 180 -8.77 -1.78 -10.51
CA LEU A 180 -8.00 -2.33 -11.63
C LEU A 180 -7.47 -3.73 -11.32
N LEU A 181 -7.02 -3.96 -10.08
CA LEU A 181 -6.52 -5.28 -9.65
C LEU A 181 -7.67 -6.26 -9.41
N LEU A 182 -8.74 -5.84 -8.73
CA LEU A 182 -9.88 -6.69 -8.38
C LEU A 182 -10.64 -7.20 -9.60
N THR A 183 -10.73 -6.39 -10.67
CA THR A 183 -11.44 -6.76 -11.89
C THR A 183 -10.61 -7.55 -12.91
N ARG A 184 -9.33 -7.81 -12.61
CA ARG A 184 -8.52 -8.72 -13.42
C ARG A 184 -9.11 -10.12 -13.43
N ARG A 185 -8.90 -10.87 -14.53
CA ARG A 185 -9.48 -12.21 -14.72
C ARG A 185 -8.97 -13.26 -13.73
N ASP A 186 -7.80 -13.07 -13.18
CA ASP A 186 -7.22 -13.93 -12.15
C ASP A 186 -7.86 -13.73 -10.77
N ILE A 187 -8.42 -12.54 -10.49
CA ILE A 187 -9.18 -12.22 -9.27
C ILE A 187 -10.67 -12.27 -9.52
N ASN A 188 -11.15 -11.63 -10.59
CA ASN A 188 -12.51 -11.74 -11.14
C ASN A 188 -13.62 -11.30 -10.18
N ALA A 189 -13.42 -10.22 -9.44
CA ALA A 189 -14.43 -9.60 -8.59
C ALA A 189 -15.24 -8.53 -9.35
N THR A 190 -16.42 -8.19 -8.84
CA THR A 190 -17.21 -7.02 -9.27
C THR A 190 -16.96 -5.87 -8.30
N VAL A 191 -16.76 -4.67 -8.80
CA VAL A 191 -16.39 -3.52 -7.97
C VAL A 191 -17.38 -2.37 -8.10
N THR A 192 -17.86 -1.89 -6.97
CA THR A 192 -18.57 -0.62 -6.83
C THR A 192 -17.72 0.36 -6.04
N GLN A 193 -17.50 1.56 -6.57
CA GLN A 193 -16.77 2.61 -5.86
C GLN A 193 -17.72 3.68 -5.36
N VAL A 194 -17.69 3.96 -4.05
CA VAL A 194 -18.46 5.02 -3.40
C VAL A 194 -17.53 6.07 -2.78
N HIS A 195 -17.98 7.31 -2.70
CA HIS A 195 -17.16 8.43 -2.25
C HIS A 195 -18.04 9.61 -1.80
N THR A 196 -17.46 10.72 -1.41
CA THR A 196 -18.16 11.94 -0.93
C THR A 196 -19.24 12.51 -1.87
N GLY A 197 -19.22 12.15 -3.15
CA GLY A 197 -20.26 12.50 -4.12
C GLY A 197 -21.40 11.47 -4.21
N THR A 198 -21.33 10.36 -3.45
CA THR A 198 -22.40 9.36 -3.38
C THR A 198 -23.42 9.83 -2.34
N PRO A 199 -24.69 10.09 -2.73
CA PRO A 199 -25.67 10.66 -1.81
C PRO A 199 -25.94 9.79 -0.57
N ASP A 200 -26.04 8.48 -0.76
CA ASP A 200 -26.17 7.47 0.30
C ASP A 200 -25.37 6.23 -0.11
N MET A 201 -24.38 5.87 0.68
CA MET A 201 -23.55 4.69 0.42
C MET A 201 -24.06 3.42 1.10
N SER A 202 -24.97 3.54 2.10
CA SER A 202 -25.44 2.42 2.90
C SER A 202 -26.08 1.29 2.09
N PRO A 203 -26.87 1.52 1.01
CA PRO A 203 -27.40 0.44 0.20
C PRO A 203 -26.30 -0.41 -0.46
N TYR A 204 -25.22 0.22 -0.94
CA TYR A 204 -24.10 -0.49 -1.57
C TYR A 204 -23.33 -1.31 -0.55
N LEU A 205 -23.09 -0.76 0.66
CA LEU A 205 -22.38 -1.46 1.74
C LEU A 205 -23.16 -2.69 2.22
N ARG A 206 -24.48 -2.59 2.35
CA ARG A 206 -25.35 -3.72 2.77
C ARG A 206 -25.42 -4.86 1.77
N GLU A 207 -25.07 -4.63 0.51
CA GLU A 207 -25.00 -5.67 -0.53
C GLU A 207 -23.59 -6.24 -0.72
N ALA A 208 -22.56 -5.59 -0.14
CA ALA A 208 -21.16 -5.95 -0.32
C ALA A 208 -20.78 -7.28 0.32
N ASP A 209 -20.11 -8.15 -0.43
CA ASP A 209 -19.42 -9.31 0.13
C ASP A 209 -18.09 -8.90 0.77
N VAL A 210 -17.46 -7.84 0.23
CA VAL A 210 -16.22 -7.26 0.73
C VAL A 210 -16.33 -5.74 0.76
N ILE A 211 -15.94 -5.11 1.86
CA ILE A 211 -15.82 -3.66 1.99
C ILE A 211 -14.36 -3.30 2.17
N VAL A 212 -13.85 -2.39 1.34
CA VAL A 212 -12.52 -1.80 1.47
C VAL A 212 -12.68 -0.33 1.85
N ALA A 213 -12.47 -0.01 3.12
CA ALA A 213 -12.64 1.34 3.66
C ALA A 213 -11.33 2.12 3.59
N GLY A 214 -11.27 3.15 2.74
CA GLY A 214 -10.08 3.98 2.50
C GLY A 214 -10.44 5.45 2.23
N ALA A 215 -11.35 6.02 3.05
CA ALA A 215 -11.78 7.42 2.96
C ALA A 215 -10.98 8.35 3.89
N GLY A 216 -10.32 7.81 4.94
CA GLY A 216 -9.64 8.60 5.96
C GLY A 216 -10.61 9.35 6.88
N VAL A 217 -11.75 8.74 7.18
CA VAL A 217 -12.79 9.30 8.06
C VAL A 217 -13.09 8.31 9.17
N LYS A 218 -12.76 8.67 10.38
CA LYS A 218 -12.93 7.85 11.59
C LYS A 218 -14.35 7.29 11.71
N HIS A 219 -14.47 5.96 11.86
CA HIS A 219 -15.70 5.22 12.11
C HIS A 219 -16.83 5.53 11.10
N LEU A 220 -16.45 5.75 9.83
CA LEU A 220 -17.39 6.01 8.74
C LEU A 220 -18.28 4.80 8.45
N ILE A 221 -17.72 3.57 8.56
CA ILE A 221 -18.44 2.32 8.31
C ILE A 221 -18.98 1.80 9.63
N ARG A 222 -20.29 1.70 9.75
CA ARG A 222 -21.00 1.26 10.96
C ARG A 222 -21.56 -0.15 10.83
N ALA A 223 -21.86 -0.79 11.94
CA ALA A 223 -22.38 -2.15 11.97
C ALA A 223 -23.70 -2.30 11.16
N GLU A 224 -24.58 -1.31 11.23
CA GLU A 224 -25.86 -1.28 10.48
C GLU A 224 -25.71 -1.21 8.95
N ASP A 225 -24.53 -0.80 8.48
CA ASP A 225 -24.23 -0.70 7.04
C ASP A 225 -23.58 -1.95 6.50
N VAL A 226 -23.19 -2.91 7.33
CA VAL A 226 -22.44 -4.08 6.91
C VAL A 226 -23.34 -5.30 6.75
N LYS A 227 -23.26 -5.94 5.59
CA LYS A 227 -23.92 -7.24 5.35
C LYS A 227 -23.38 -8.29 6.32
N PRO A 228 -24.24 -9.03 7.04
CA PRO A 228 -23.79 -10.10 7.93
C PRO A 228 -22.89 -11.11 7.20
N GLY A 229 -21.71 -11.35 7.75
CA GLY A 229 -20.73 -12.27 7.18
C GLY A 229 -19.79 -11.65 6.12
N ALA A 230 -19.93 -10.37 5.75
CA ALA A 230 -19.03 -9.69 4.85
C ALA A 230 -17.58 -9.62 5.38
N ALA A 231 -16.62 -9.50 4.49
CA ALA A 231 -15.24 -9.18 4.84
C ALA A 231 -15.04 -7.66 4.83
N VAL A 232 -14.46 -7.10 5.90
CA VAL A 232 -14.24 -5.66 6.02
C VAL A 232 -12.76 -5.38 6.22
N LEU A 233 -12.16 -4.63 5.29
CA LEU A 233 -10.76 -4.22 5.33
C LEU A 233 -10.67 -2.72 5.59
N ASP A 234 -10.10 -2.40 6.75
CA ASP A 234 -9.88 -1.03 7.20
C ASP A 234 -8.49 -0.54 6.75
N VAL A 235 -8.48 0.37 5.80
CA VAL A 235 -7.26 0.98 5.22
C VAL A 235 -7.12 2.44 5.66
N GLY A 236 -8.21 3.05 6.14
CA GLY A 236 -8.25 4.44 6.55
C GLY A 236 -7.34 4.74 7.73
N VAL A 237 -6.77 5.92 7.76
CA VAL A 237 -5.94 6.42 8.85
C VAL A 237 -6.35 7.83 9.21
N THR A 238 -6.95 7.98 10.37
CA THR A 238 -7.24 9.27 10.99
C THR A 238 -6.45 9.39 12.27
N ARG A 239 -5.72 10.50 12.44
CA ARG A 239 -4.99 10.81 13.66
C ARG A 239 -5.74 11.86 14.45
N GLU A 240 -5.96 11.59 15.71
CA GLU A 240 -6.54 12.52 16.65
C GLU A 240 -5.64 12.60 17.89
N ASP A 241 -5.35 13.80 18.33
CA ASP A 241 -4.63 14.01 19.58
C ASP A 241 -5.63 13.92 20.74
N ASP A 242 -5.30 13.08 21.70
CA ASP A 242 -6.05 12.95 22.94
C ASP A 242 -5.93 14.28 23.73
N PRO A 243 -7.03 15.00 23.98
CA PRO A 243 -6.97 16.31 24.60
C PRO A 243 -6.48 16.30 26.05
N GLU A 244 -6.55 15.16 26.74
CA GLU A 244 -6.13 15.02 28.14
C GLU A 244 -4.66 14.64 28.26
N THR A 245 -4.17 13.77 27.36
CA THR A 245 -2.82 13.21 27.45
C THR A 245 -1.85 13.78 26.43
N GLY A 246 -2.34 14.51 25.42
CA GLY A 246 -1.56 15.00 24.28
C GLY A 246 -0.99 13.88 23.38
N ARG A 247 -1.40 12.64 23.59
CA ARG A 247 -0.95 11.49 22.80
C ARG A 247 -1.77 11.35 21.55
N SER A 248 -1.11 11.24 20.39
CA SER A 248 -1.78 10.96 19.14
C SER A 248 -2.26 9.52 19.10
N ARG A 249 -3.55 9.34 18.76
CA ARG A 249 -4.17 8.03 18.53
C ARG A 249 -4.50 7.88 17.04
N VAL A 250 -4.34 6.66 16.54
CA VAL A 250 -4.71 6.30 15.19
C VAL A 250 -6.04 5.57 15.22
N TYR A 251 -6.96 6.02 14.37
CA TYR A 251 -8.26 5.40 14.14
C TYR A 251 -8.39 5.00 12.68
N GLY A 252 -9.10 3.91 12.44
CA GLY A 252 -9.53 3.50 11.12
C GLY A 252 -10.87 4.11 10.70
N ASP A 253 -11.28 3.77 9.49
CA ASP A 253 -12.58 4.17 8.94
C ASP A 253 -13.72 3.26 9.45
N VAL A 254 -13.42 2.12 10.06
CA VAL A 254 -14.39 1.10 10.48
C VAL A 254 -14.67 1.22 11.98
N ASP A 255 -15.95 1.31 12.34
CA ASP A 255 -16.37 1.28 13.73
C ASP A 255 -16.09 -0.10 14.35
N PRO A 256 -15.56 -0.19 15.60
CA PRO A 256 -15.27 -1.46 16.26
C PRO A 256 -16.48 -2.43 16.36
N ALA A 257 -17.71 -1.91 16.45
CA ALA A 257 -18.93 -2.73 16.50
C ALA A 257 -19.15 -3.56 15.21
N VAL A 258 -18.52 -3.20 14.09
CA VAL A 258 -18.56 -3.98 12.84
C VAL A 258 -18.06 -5.40 13.05
N ALA A 259 -17.14 -5.64 14.00
CA ALA A 259 -16.63 -6.97 14.31
C ALA A 259 -17.71 -7.96 14.81
N GLU A 260 -18.87 -7.47 15.26
CA GLU A 260 -19.98 -8.30 15.72
C GLU A 260 -20.84 -8.82 14.55
N VAL A 261 -20.80 -8.13 13.39
CA VAL A 261 -21.63 -8.38 12.18
C VAL A 261 -20.81 -9.00 11.06
N ALA A 262 -19.59 -8.52 10.86
CA ALA A 262 -18.70 -9.00 9.80
C ALA A 262 -18.32 -10.48 10.00
N GLY A 263 -18.07 -11.18 8.90
CA GLY A 263 -17.47 -12.53 8.92
C GLY A 263 -15.95 -12.48 9.05
N TRP A 264 -15.34 -11.42 8.49
CA TRP A 264 -13.90 -11.18 8.48
C TRP A 264 -13.62 -9.70 8.70
N ILE A 265 -12.58 -9.37 9.45
CA ILE A 265 -12.21 -7.98 9.70
C ILE A 265 -10.68 -7.82 9.78
N SER A 266 -10.14 -6.82 9.10
CA SER A 266 -8.75 -6.42 9.31
C SER A 266 -8.66 -5.45 10.48
N PRO A 267 -7.80 -5.70 11.49
CA PRO A 267 -7.59 -4.75 12.56
C PRO A 267 -6.87 -3.48 12.06
N ASN A 268 -7.18 -2.35 12.66
CA ASN A 268 -6.43 -1.12 12.44
C ASN A 268 -6.01 -0.51 13.80
N PRO A 269 -4.73 -0.51 14.13
CA PRO A 269 -3.58 -0.97 13.33
C PRO A 269 -3.39 -2.51 13.30
N GLY A 270 -2.61 -2.99 12.30
CA GLY A 270 -2.17 -4.39 12.25
C GLY A 270 -2.74 -5.24 11.12
N GLY A 271 -3.69 -4.69 10.36
CA GLY A 271 -4.25 -5.31 9.15
C GLY A 271 -3.47 -4.93 7.88
N VAL A 272 -4.00 -4.00 7.09
CA VAL A 272 -3.45 -3.67 5.76
C VAL A 272 -2.09 -2.95 5.82
N GLY A 273 -1.84 -2.11 6.84
CA GLY A 273 -0.58 -1.35 6.93
C GLY A 273 0.70 -2.18 6.86
N PRO A 274 0.87 -3.27 7.63
CA PRO A 274 2.01 -4.18 7.53
C PRO A 274 2.17 -4.81 6.14
N MET A 275 1.07 -5.10 5.45
CA MET A 275 1.05 -5.64 4.09
C MET A 275 1.64 -4.65 3.08
N THR A 276 1.28 -3.37 3.18
CA THR A 276 1.81 -2.32 2.30
C THR A 276 3.34 -2.29 2.32
N VAL A 277 3.96 -2.38 3.51
CA VAL A 277 5.43 -2.39 3.65
C VAL A 277 6.04 -3.67 3.07
N ALA A 278 5.43 -4.82 3.29
CA ALA A 278 5.91 -6.08 2.71
C ALA A 278 5.83 -6.07 1.18
N LEU A 279 4.75 -5.52 0.61
CA LEU A 279 4.56 -5.43 -0.85
C LEU A 279 5.48 -4.37 -1.50
N LEU A 280 5.85 -3.32 -0.76
CA LEU A 280 6.91 -2.41 -1.19
C LEU A 280 8.23 -3.16 -1.44
N MET A 281 8.65 -3.99 -0.48
CA MET A 281 9.85 -4.83 -0.62
C MET A 281 9.69 -5.85 -1.76
N THR A 282 8.48 -6.41 -1.93
CA THR A 282 8.17 -7.32 -3.04
C THR A 282 8.42 -6.66 -4.39
N ASN A 283 7.92 -5.43 -4.60
CA ASN A 283 8.15 -4.70 -5.85
C ASN A 283 9.64 -4.50 -6.14
N VAL A 284 10.44 -4.20 -5.11
CA VAL A 284 11.91 -4.02 -5.27
C VAL A 284 12.62 -5.34 -5.58
N VAL A 285 12.25 -6.44 -4.92
CA VAL A 285 12.81 -7.76 -5.21
C VAL A 285 12.44 -8.22 -6.62
N GLU A 286 11.18 -8.06 -7.02
CA GLU A 286 10.73 -8.35 -8.38
C GLU A 286 11.44 -7.48 -9.44
N ALA A 287 11.78 -6.21 -9.12
CA ALA A 287 12.57 -5.37 -10.00
C ALA A 287 14.00 -5.88 -10.15
N ALA A 288 14.64 -6.32 -9.05
CA ALA A 288 15.98 -6.92 -9.08
C ALA A 288 15.99 -8.24 -9.87
N GLU A 289 14.96 -9.08 -9.73
CA GLU A 289 14.82 -10.31 -10.52
C GLU A 289 14.70 -10.02 -12.02
N ARG A 290 13.91 -9.01 -12.41
CA ARG A 290 13.80 -8.58 -13.82
C ARG A 290 15.10 -8.05 -14.40
N ALA A 291 15.93 -7.40 -13.58
CA ALA A 291 17.21 -6.86 -14.03
C ALA A 291 18.25 -7.95 -14.37
N VAL A 292 18.05 -9.19 -13.90
CA VAL A 292 18.97 -10.32 -14.10
C VAL A 292 18.35 -11.51 -14.84
N ALA A 293 17.10 -11.36 -15.32
CA ALA A 293 16.43 -12.36 -16.14
C ALA A 293 16.88 -12.24 -17.59
#